data_b2c71b8e7a851f24f9b92da3f5b5f1e8
#
_entry.id   b2c71b8e7a851f24f9b92da3f5b5f1e8
#
_cell.length_a   1.000
_cell.length_b   1.000
_cell.length_c   1.000
_cell.angle_alpha   90.00
_cell.angle_beta   90.00
_cell.angle_gamma   90.00
#
_symmetry.space_group_name_H-M   'P 1'
#
loop_
_entity.id
_entity.type
_entity.pdbx_description
1 polymer ?
#
loop_
_entity_poly.entity_id
_entity_poly.type
_entity_poly.pdbx_seq_one_letter_code
_entity_poly.pdbx_strand_id
1 'polypeptide(L)'
;MDEYTAPEFERSALVTIDTQNCTLEGEPFEVPGTNEVVPKISALTAAFRAARRPVVHVIRLYLPDGSNAERCRRKQLLAGAKLALVGSEGRMPASDILPPGIVNLDDSRLLRGEMLEVGPSEWVMYKPRWGAFYRTKLEHHLHDLQVSTVVLCGCNYPNCPRTTLYEGSERDFRLAAISDAISRLTDNGASELRGIGVALIDTEACIRSLQR
;
A
#
# COMPACT_ATOMS: atom_id res chain seq x y z
N MET A 1 12.65 -10.22 -18.01
CA MET A 1 13.32 -9.43 -16.95
C MET A 1 14.73 -9.94 -16.83
N ASP A 2 15.68 -9.05 -16.59
CA ASP A 2 17.06 -9.40 -16.32
C ASP A 2 17.28 -9.82 -14.86
N GLU A 3 18.47 -10.29 -14.53
CA GLU A 3 18.83 -10.80 -13.20
C GLU A 3 18.78 -9.74 -12.10
N TYR A 4 18.85 -8.44 -12.44
CA TYR A 4 18.87 -7.34 -11.47
C TYR A 4 17.46 -6.91 -11.05
N THR A 5 16.47 -7.05 -11.93
CA THR A 5 15.10 -6.57 -11.72
C THR A 5 14.08 -7.71 -11.49
N ALA A 6 14.47 -8.96 -11.72
CA ALA A 6 13.58 -10.11 -11.51
C ALA A 6 13.20 -10.23 -10.02
N PRO A 7 11.89 -10.29 -9.66
CA PRO A 7 11.47 -10.43 -8.27
C PRO A 7 11.98 -11.72 -7.62
N GLU A 8 12.46 -11.59 -6.39
CA GLU A 8 12.84 -12.70 -5.50
C GLU A 8 11.72 -12.90 -4.48
N PHE A 9 10.73 -13.75 -4.80
CA PHE A 9 9.54 -13.93 -3.96
C PHE A 9 9.85 -14.53 -2.60
N GLU A 10 10.93 -15.26 -2.45
CA GLU A 10 11.42 -15.78 -1.18
C GLU A 10 11.86 -14.69 -0.20
N ARG A 11 12.22 -13.52 -0.72
CA ARG A 11 12.67 -12.34 0.03
C ARG A 11 11.78 -11.14 -0.26
N SER A 12 10.46 -11.39 -0.38
CA SER A 12 9.49 -10.36 -0.71
C SER A 12 8.65 -9.94 0.49
N ALA A 13 8.16 -8.70 0.43
CA ALA A 13 7.11 -8.16 1.29
C ALA A 13 5.95 -7.64 0.44
N LEU A 14 4.72 -7.86 0.88
CA LEU A 14 3.54 -7.21 0.32
C LEU A 14 3.36 -5.83 0.95
N VAL A 15 3.25 -4.82 0.12
CA VAL A 15 2.94 -3.44 0.53
C VAL A 15 1.60 -3.05 -0.08
N THR A 16 0.56 -2.92 0.75
CA THR A 16 -0.75 -2.43 0.32
C THR A 16 -0.84 -0.92 0.51
N ILE A 17 -1.35 -0.20 -0.48
CA ILE A 17 -1.36 1.27 -0.47
C ILE A 17 -2.79 1.80 -0.40
N ASP A 18 -3.09 2.59 0.63
CA ASP A 18 -4.31 3.41 0.77
C ASP A 18 -5.64 2.69 0.46
N THR A 19 -5.71 1.38 0.66
CA THR A 19 -6.95 0.60 0.52
C THR A 19 -7.78 0.77 1.78
N GLN A 20 -8.33 1.99 1.95
CA GLN A 20 -9.02 2.43 3.17
C GLN A 20 -10.51 2.61 2.91
N ASN A 21 -11.34 2.44 3.95
CA ASN A 21 -12.80 2.51 3.82
C ASN A 21 -13.28 3.77 3.10
N CYS A 22 -12.68 4.95 3.38
CA CYS A 22 -13.08 6.21 2.72
C CYS A 22 -12.90 6.22 1.20
N THR A 23 -12.20 5.27 0.61
CA THR A 23 -11.96 5.16 -0.84
C THR A 23 -12.84 4.11 -1.52
N LEU A 24 -13.65 3.38 -0.75
CA LEU A 24 -14.54 2.35 -1.24
C LEU A 24 -15.83 2.94 -1.84
N GLU A 25 -16.60 2.12 -2.56
CA GLU A 25 -17.86 2.50 -3.19
C GLU A 25 -18.87 3.03 -2.17
N GLY A 26 -19.56 4.11 -2.53
CA GLY A 26 -20.54 4.77 -1.67
C GLY A 26 -19.95 5.69 -0.60
N GLU A 27 -18.65 5.72 -0.45
CA GLU A 27 -17.96 6.59 0.49
C GLU A 27 -17.66 7.98 -0.11
N PRO A 28 -17.51 9.02 0.73
CA PRO A 28 -17.36 10.41 0.23
C PRO A 28 -16.15 10.66 -0.67
N PHE A 29 -15.15 9.79 -0.63
CA PHE A 29 -13.92 9.87 -1.42
C PHE A 29 -13.67 8.61 -2.22
N GLU A 30 -14.76 7.98 -2.64
CA GLU A 30 -14.69 6.82 -3.52
C GLU A 30 -13.69 7.01 -4.66
N VAL A 31 -12.89 6.01 -4.85
CA VAL A 31 -11.97 5.92 -5.99
C VAL A 31 -12.43 4.78 -6.89
N PRO A 32 -12.90 5.07 -8.10
CA PRO A 32 -13.36 4.04 -9.04
C PRO A 32 -12.32 2.93 -9.21
N GLY A 33 -12.76 1.68 -9.19
CA GLY A 33 -11.91 0.52 -9.31
C GLY A 33 -11.28 0.05 -7.99
N THR A 34 -11.55 0.72 -6.85
CA THR A 34 -10.99 0.26 -5.57
C THR A 34 -11.74 -0.94 -5.03
N ASN A 35 -13.06 -0.98 -5.13
CA ASN A 35 -13.85 -2.14 -4.70
C ASN A 35 -13.47 -3.42 -5.47
N GLU A 36 -13.22 -3.29 -6.76
CA GLU A 36 -12.87 -4.41 -7.63
C GLU A 36 -11.50 -5.03 -7.27
N VAL A 37 -10.58 -4.22 -6.73
CA VAL A 37 -9.25 -4.72 -6.33
C VAL A 37 -9.20 -5.26 -4.90
N VAL A 38 -10.14 -4.92 -4.01
CA VAL A 38 -10.15 -5.41 -2.63
C VAL A 38 -10.12 -6.94 -2.53
N PRO A 39 -10.94 -7.72 -3.26
CA PRO A 39 -10.86 -9.19 -3.21
C PRO A 39 -9.50 -9.74 -3.65
N LYS A 40 -8.83 -9.09 -4.62
CA LYS A 40 -7.50 -9.47 -5.08
C LYS A 40 -6.44 -9.19 -4.01
N ILE A 41 -6.52 -8.02 -3.36
CA ILE A 41 -5.64 -7.66 -2.25
C ILE A 41 -5.85 -8.60 -1.06
N SER A 42 -7.09 -8.97 -0.75
CA SER A 42 -7.42 -9.96 0.28
C SER A 42 -6.78 -11.33 -0.01
N ALA A 43 -6.86 -11.81 -1.24
CA ALA A 43 -6.21 -13.05 -1.66
C ALA A 43 -4.68 -12.97 -1.53
N LEU A 44 -4.08 -11.83 -1.88
CA LEU A 44 -2.64 -11.60 -1.72
C LEU A 44 -2.23 -11.59 -0.25
N THR A 45 -2.93 -10.84 0.62
CA THR A 45 -2.61 -10.81 2.05
C THR A 45 -2.71 -12.21 2.67
N ALA A 46 -3.73 -12.98 2.32
CA ALA A 46 -3.88 -14.37 2.77
C ALA A 46 -2.70 -15.26 2.30
N ALA A 47 -2.27 -15.11 1.04
CA ALA A 47 -1.15 -15.88 0.49
C ALA A 47 0.19 -15.52 1.15
N PHE A 48 0.46 -14.22 1.39
CA PHE A 48 1.67 -13.77 2.08
C PHE A 48 1.70 -14.25 3.53
N ARG A 49 0.58 -14.18 4.26
CA ARG A 49 0.44 -14.77 5.60
C ARG A 49 0.73 -16.27 5.61
N ALA A 50 0.15 -17.02 4.67
CA ALA A 50 0.38 -18.47 4.54
C ALA A 50 1.84 -18.80 4.24
N ALA A 51 2.51 -17.99 3.41
CA ALA A 51 3.93 -18.10 3.09
C ALA A 51 4.86 -17.54 4.18
N ARG A 52 4.31 -16.98 5.27
CA ARG A 52 5.03 -16.28 6.35
C ARG A 52 5.93 -15.16 5.83
N ARG A 53 5.46 -14.43 4.82
CA ARG A 53 6.14 -13.26 4.27
C ARG A 53 5.57 -11.98 4.86
N PRO A 54 6.39 -10.94 5.03
CA PRO A 54 5.95 -9.66 5.58
C PRO A 54 4.80 -9.02 4.80
N VAL A 55 3.88 -8.41 5.53
CA VAL A 55 2.81 -7.55 4.98
C VAL A 55 2.84 -6.20 5.66
N VAL A 56 2.85 -5.12 4.88
CA VAL A 56 2.80 -3.74 5.38
C VAL A 56 1.62 -3.01 4.75
N HIS A 57 0.64 -2.67 5.59
CA HIS A 57 -0.48 -1.82 5.18
C HIS A 57 -0.11 -0.36 5.37
N VAL A 58 0.05 0.35 4.26
CA VAL A 58 0.42 1.77 4.25
C VAL A 58 -0.83 2.61 4.09
N ILE A 59 -1.10 3.50 5.05
CA ILE A 59 -2.32 4.30 5.10
C ILE A 59 -2.06 5.79 5.15
N ARG A 60 -3.10 6.56 4.79
CA ARG A 60 -3.17 8.00 5.03
C ARG A 60 -3.96 8.28 6.29
N LEU A 61 -3.52 9.30 7.04
CA LEU A 61 -4.25 9.88 8.15
C LEU A 61 -4.19 11.40 8.02
N TYR A 62 -5.33 12.07 8.15
CA TYR A 62 -5.39 13.51 8.13
C TYR A 62 -5.87 14.07 9.47
N LEU A 63 -5.22 15.15 9.90
CA LEU A 63 -5.68 15.94 11.04
C LEU A 63 -6.82 16.86 10.60
N PRO A 64 -7.81 17.11 11.47
CA PRO A 64 -8.97 17.96 11.13
C PRO A 64 -8.59 19.40 10.71
N ASP A 65 -7.46 19.91 11.22
CA ASP A 65 -6.92 21.22 10.87
C ASP A 65 -6.14 21.24 9.54
N GLY A 66 -6.02 20.10 8.87
CA GLY A 66 -5.29 19.94 7.61
C GLY A 66 -3.79 20.23 7.68
N SER A 67 -3.21 20.36 8.88
CA SER A 67 -1.80 20.74 9.06
C SER A 67 -0.81 19.73 8.46
N ASN A 68 -1.15 18.44 8.49
CA ASN A 68 -0.33 17.36 7.94
C ASN A 68 -0.63 17.03 6.46
N ALA A 69 -1.61 17.71 5.85
CA ALA A 69 -2.05 17.43 4.49
C ALA A 69 -1.10 17.99 3.42
N GLU A 70 -1.11 17.35 2.25
CA GLU A 70 -0.53 17.92 1.03
C GLU A 70 -1.24 19.24 0.69
N ARG A 71 -0.50 20.16 0.09
CA ARG A 71 -1.06 21.48 -0.29
C ARG A 71 -2.29 21.34 -1.17
N CYS A 72 -2.30 20.41 -2.11
CA CYS A 72 -3.41 20.20 -3.04
C CYS A 72 -4.68 19.67 -2.36
N ARG A 73 -4.58 19.02 -1.18
CA ARG A 73 -5.73 18.50 -0.42
C ARG A 73 -6.18 19.41 0.72
N ARG A 74 -5.32 20.35 1.14
CA ARG A 74 -5.56 21.18 2.34
C ARG A 74 -6.85 21.97 2.25
N LYS A 75 -7.16 22.55 1.09
CA LYS A 75 -8.41 23.32 0.89
C LYS A 75 -9.66 22.46 1.11
N GLN A 76 -9.64 21.22 0.61
CA GLN A 76 -10.76 20.27 0.78
C GLN A 76 -10.97 19.90 2.26
N LEU A 77 -9.88 19.58 2.96
CA LEU A 77 -9.93 19.21 4.38
C LEU A 77 -10.41 20.37 5.26
N LEU A 78 -9.92 21.59 5.02
CA LEU A 78 -10.38 22.80 5.71
C LEU A 78 -11.85 23.13 5.40
N ALA A 79 -12.37 22.69 4.26
CA ALA A 79 -13.79 22.79 3.92
C ALA A 79 -14.65 21.65 4.54
N GLY A 80 -14.09 20.82 5.42
CA GLY A 80 -14.81 19.78 6.14
C GLY A 80 -14.83 18.41 5.48
N ALA A 81 -13.99 18.17 4.47
CA ALA A 81 -13.88 16.85 3.84
C ALA A 81 -13.39 15.79 4.83
N LYS A 82 -14.11 14.66 4.94
CA LYS A 82 -13.80 13.57 5.89
C LYS A 82 -12.90 12.48 5.28
N LEU A 83 -11.89 12.89 4.51
CA LEU A 83 -10.93 11.96 3.89
C LEU A 83 -9.98 11.39 4.95
N ALA A 84 -10.05 10.11 5.24
CA ALA A 84 -9.17 9.39 6.17
C ALA A 84 -8.82 10.20 7.43
N LEU A 85 -9.80 10.87 8.04
CA LEU A 85 -9.61 11.67 9.24
C LEU A 85 -9.28 10.78 10.44
N VAL A 86 -8.39 11.26 11.28
CA VAL A 86 -8.09 10.67 12.60
C VAL A 86 -9.40 10.38 13.34
N GLY A 87 -9.52 9.17 13.90
CA GLY A 87 -10.70 8.71 14.65
C GLY A 87 -11.91 8.31 13.79
N SER A 88 -11.90 8.51 12.48
CA SER A 88 -13.03 8.10 11.62
C SER A 88 -12.91 6.65 11.16
N GLU A 89 -14.04 6.00 10.86
CA GLU A 89 -14.05 4.66 10.23
C GLU A 89 -13.42 4.69 8.82
N GLY A 90 -13.55 5.79 8.10
CA GLY A 90 -12.99 5.96 6.77
C GLY A 90 -11.46 5.84 6.71
N ARG A 91 -10.76 6.02 7.85
CA ARG A 91 -9.29 5.86 7.91
C ARG A 91 -8.82 4.42 7.98
N MET A 92 -9.69 3.49 8.40
CA MET A 92 -9.33 2.08 8.54
C MET A 92 -9.05 1.45 7.18
N PRO A 93 -8.06 0.58 7.06
CA PRO A 93 -7.97 -0.30 5.90
C PRO A 93 -9.26 -1.11 5.76
N ALA A 94 -9.61 -1.50 4.54
CA ALA A 94 -10.74 -2.41 4.31
C ALA A 94 -10.59 -3.67 5.18
N SER A 95 -11.67 -4.08 5.85
CA SER A 95 -11.64 -5.20 6.81
C SER A 95 -11.10 -6.49 6.21
N ASP A 96 -11.39 -6.72 4.94
CA ASP A 96 -11.05 -7.94 4.21
C ASP A 96 -9.55 -8.12 3.97
N ILE A 97 -8.76 -7.03 4.09
CA ILE A 97 -7.32 -7.10 3.91
C ILE A 97 -6.55 -7.20 5.23
N LEU A 98 -7.16 -6.85 6.36
CA LEU A 98 -6.58 -6.95 7.70
C LEU A 98 -6.68 -8.36 8.30
N PRO A 99 -5.85 -8.70 9.28
CA PRO A 99 -6.08 -9.89 10.10
C PRO A 99 -7.41 -9.81 10.85
N PRO A 100 -8.08 -10.94 11.09
CA PRO A 100 -9.32 -10.97 11.88
C PRO A 100 -9.15 -10.33 13.26
N GLY A 101 -10.15 -9.56 13.69
CA GLY A 101 -10.19 -8.96 15.03
C GLY A 101 -9.55 -7.58 15.15
N ILE A 102 -8.94 -7.06 14.09
CA ILE A 102 -8.45 -5.67 14.09
C ILE A 102 -9.63 -4.73 13.81
N VAL A 103 -10.11 -4.10 14.86
CA VAL A 103 -11.28 -3.20 14.80
C VAL A 103 -10.91 -1.72 14.97
N ASN A 104 -9.70 -1.43 15.39
CA ASN A 104 -9.21 -0.06 15.57
C ASN A 104 -7.68 0.02 15.51
N LEU A 105 -7.15 1.22 15.22
CA LEU A 105 -5.73 1.53 15.17
C LEU A 105 -5.42 2.70 16.11
N ASP A 106 -4.23 2.71 16.70
CA ASP A 106 -3.74 3.84 17.49
C ASP A 106 -3.18 4.93 16.56
N ASP A 107 -4.04 5.88 16.20
CA ASP A 107 -3.69 6.98 15.31
C ASP A 107 -2.54 7.84 15.84
N SER A 108 -2.45 7.98 17.17
CA SER A 108 -1.40 8.80 17.80
C SER A 108 -0.02 8.16 17.60
N ARG A 109 0.07 6.85 17.74
CA ARG A 109 1.31 6.10 17.47
C ARG A 109 1.68 6.15 15.98
N LEU A 110 0.70 5.95 15.10
CA LEU A 110 0.91 6.04 13.65
C LEU A 110 1.41 7.43 13.23
N LEU A 111 0.81 8.51 13.75
CA LEU A 111 1.24 9.88 13.44
C LEU A 111 2.63 10.22 13.97
N ARG A 112 3.11 9.53 15.02
CA ARG A 112 4.51 9.62 15.46
C ARG A 112 5.48 8.80 14.58
N GLY A 113 4.98 8.13 13.53
CA GLY A 113 5.78 7.31 12.61
C GLY A 113 6.11 5.93 13.19
N GLU A 114 5.34 5.44 14.17
CA GLU A 114 5.45 4.06 14.61
C GLU A 114 4.77 3.13 13.61
N MET A 115 5.29 1.91 13.49
CA MET A 115 4.64 0.81 12.78
C MET A 115 3.87 -0.02 13.82
N LEU A 116 2.57 -0.20 13.60
CA LEU A 116 1.72 -1.00 14.49
C LEU A 116 1.67 -2.44 14.00
N GLU A 117 2.18 -3.36 14.79
CA GLU A 117 2.02 -4.78 14.53
C GLU A 117 0.54 -5.17 14.74
N VAL A 118 -0.06 -5.76 13.72
CA VAL A 118 -1.46 -6.19 13.70
C VAL A 118 -1.62 -7.71 13.53
N GLY A 119 -0.53 -8.40 13.27
CA GLY A 119 -0.46 -9.84 13.15
C GLY A 119 0.98 -10.32 13.00
N PRO A 120 1.23 -11.65 13.00
CA PRO A 120 2.56 -12.19 12.79
C PRO A 120 3.16 -11.72 11.46
N SER A 121 4.27 -10.97 11.52
CA SER A 121 4.92 -10.34 10.36
C SER A 121 4.01 -9.42 9.55
N GLU A 122 3.09 -8.72 10.22
CA GLU A 122 2.13 -7.85 9.57
C GLU A 122 1.95 -6.54 10.34
N TRP A 123 2.08 -5.41 9.64
CA TRP A 123 2.08 -4.08 10.23
C TRP A 123 1.20 -3.11 9.46
N VAL A 124 0.71 -2.10 10.19
CA VAL A 124 0.12 -0.88 9.62
C VAL A 124 1.06 0.29 9.86
N MET A 125 1.28 1.12 8.85
CA MET A 125 2.05 2.35 8.97
C MET A 125 1.37 3.54 8.29
N TYR A 126 1.58 4.72 8.84
CA TYR A 126 1.18 5.98 8.23
C TYR A 126 2.25 6.53 7.31
N LYS A 127 1.83 7.08 6.16
CA LYS A 127 2.70 7.87 5.29
C LYS A 127 2.23 9.32 5.18
N PRO A 128 3.16 10.31 5.25
CA PRO A 128 2.77 11.73 5.24
C PRO A 128 2.55 12.31 3.84
N ARG A 129 2.96 11.61 2.77
CA ARG A 129 2.86 12.08 1.37
C ARG A 129 2.47 10.93 0.44
N TRP A 130 2.59 11.11 -0.87
CA TRP A 130 2.17 10.13 -1.88
C TRP A 130 2.95 8.82 -1.77
N GLY A 131 4.27 8.90 -1.75
CA GLY A 131 5.13 7.72 -1.67
C GLY A 131 5.23 7.16 -0.26
N ALA A 132 5.31 5.84 -0.17
CA ALA A 132 5.37 5.13 1.09
C ALA A 132 6.74 5.22 1.78
N PHE A 133 7.80 5.51 1.04
CA PHE A 133 9.14 5.67 1.61
C PHE A 133 9.43 7.10 2.10
N TYR A 134 8.67 8.10 1.62
CA TYR A 134 8.94 9.49 1.97
C TYR A 134 8.74 9.76 3.46
N ARG A 135 9.84 10.00 4.18
CA ARG A 135 9.86 10.30 5.63
C ARG A 135 9.12 9.26 6.48
N THR A 136 9.28 8.00 6.15
CA THR A 136 8.76 6.86 6.90
C THR A 136 9.88 5.91 7.30
N LYS A 137 9.55 4.88 8.08
CA LYS A 137 10.49 3.83 8.45
C LYS A 137 10.47 2.63 7.48
N LEU A 138 9.72 2.70 6.36
CA LEU A 138 9.48 1.55 5.50
C LEU A 138 10.79 0.94 4.98
N GLU A 139 11.71 1.75 4.46
CA GLU A 139 12.99 1.29 3.93
C GLU A 139 13.80 0.53 4.98
N HIS A 140 14.00 1.13 6.15
CA HIS A 140 14.74 0.51 7.25
C HIS A 140 14.07 -0.79 7.70
N HIS A 141 12.75 -0.78 7.87
CA HIS A 141 11.99 -1.96 8.27
C HIS A 141 12.11 -3.11 7.26
N LEU A 142 12.04 -2.83 5.97
CA LEU A 142 12.21 -3.84 4.92
C LEU A 142 13.64 -4.41 4.91
N HIS A 143 14.66 -3.57 5.12
CA HIS A 143 16.05 -4.02 5.21
C HIS A 143 16.28 -4.89 6.44
N ASP A 144 15.74 -4.53 7.61
CA ASP A 144 15.83 -5.34 8.85
C ASP A 144 15.22 -6.74 8.66
N LEU A 145 14.16 -6.83 7.83
CA LEU A 145 13.53 -8.09 7.45
C LEU A 145 14.23 -8.80 6.28
N GLN A 146 15.36 -8.27 5.80
CA GLN A 146 16.13 -8.79 4.66
C GLN A 146 15.30 -8.92 3.36
N VAL A 147 14.33 -8.05 3.18
CA VAL A 147 13.49 -7.99 1.98
C VAL A 147 14.29 -7.37 0.83
N SER A 148 14.32 -8.04 -0.31
CA SER A 148 14.90 -7.54 -1.56
C SER A 148 13.82 -7.13 -2.58
N THR A 149 12.60 -7.63 -2.41
CA THR A 149 11.50 -7.44 -3.37
C THR A 149 10.28 -6.82 -2.70
N VAL A 150 9.82 -5.70 -3.21
CA VAL A 150 8.54 -5.10 -2.83
C VAL A 150 7.47 -5.50 -3.82
N VAL A 151 6.46 -6.23 -3.35
CA VAL A 151 5.24 -6.54 -4.09
C VAL A 151 4.19 -5.53 -3.71
N LEU A 152 3.68 -4.75 -4.67
CA LEU A 152 2.81 -3.60 -4.40
C LEU A 152 1.44 -3.77 -5.01
N CYS A 153 0.40 -3.42 -4.24
CA CYS A 153 -0.99 -3.34 -4.65
C CYS A 153 -1.69 -2.16 -3.96
N GLY A 154 -2.91 -1.83 -4.34
CA GLY A 154 -3.74 -0.83 -3.64
C GLY A 154 -4.23 0.33 -4.50
N CYS A 155 -4.58 1.43 -3.85
CA CYS A 155 -5.31 2.57 -4.40
C CYS A 155 -4.45 3.83 -4.43
N ASN A 156 -4.51 4.66 -5.45
CA ASN A 156 -4.83 4.47 -6.85
C ASN A 156 -3.60 4.79 -7.69
N TYR A 157 -3.41 4.12 -8.81
CA TYR A 157 -2.17 4.14 -9.59
C TYR A 157 -1.60 5.53 -9.87
N PRO A 158 -2.37 6.52 -10.36
CA PRO A 158 -1.79 7.80 -10.75
C PRO A 158 -1.02 8.53 -9.64
N ASN A 159 -1.25 8.16 -8.38
CA ASN A 159 -0.73 8.85 -7.20
C ASN A 159 0.19 7.94 -6.37
N CYS A 160 -0.34 7.36 -5.30
CA CYS A 160 0.45 6.72 -4.25
C CYS A 160 1.17 5.44 -4.68
N PRO A 161 0.53 4.48 -5.38
CA PRO A 161 1.22 3.31 -5.90
C PRO A 161 2.35 3.68 -6.87
N ARG A 162 2.08 4.57 -7.85
CA ARG A 162 3.10 5.03 -8.81
C ARG A 162 4.29 5.63 -8.09
N THR A 163 4.06 6.61 -7.20
CA THR A 163 5.14 7.28 -6.48
C THR A 163 5.94 6.29 -5.63
N THR A 164 5.27 5.34 -4.94
CA THR A 164 5.94 4.33 -4.12
C THR A 164 6.83 3.41 -4.95
N LEU A 165 6.38 3.00 -6.15
CA LEU A 165 7.20 2.19 -7.06
C LEU A 165 8.44 2.93 -7.55
N TYR A 166 8.31 4.21 -7.91
CA TYR A 166 9.46 5.03 -8.28
C TYR A 166 10.43 5.21 -7.11
N GLU A 167 9.93 5.54 -5.92
CA GLU A 167 10.76 5.63 -4.70
C GLU A 167 11.46 4.31 -4.36
N GLY A 168 10.80 3.17 -4.57
CA GLY A 168 11.39 1.84 -4.37
C GLY A 168 12.50 1.54 -5.37
N SER A 169 12.32 1.95 -6.65
CA SER A 169 13.35 1.83 -7.68
C SER A 169 14.60 2.66 -7.35
N GLU A 170 14.43 3.87 -6.81
CA GLU A 170 15.55 4.73 -6.37
C GLU A 170 16.30 4.19 -5.13
N ARG A 171 15.80 3.11 -4.52
CA ARG A 171 16.37 2.42 -3.35
C ARG A 171 16.85 1.02 -3.66
N ASP A 172 16.98 0.70 -4.93
CA ASP A 172 17.45 -0.58 -5.44
C ASP A 172 16.61 -1.80 -5.01
N PHE A 173 15.34 -1.60 -4.62
CA PHE A 173 14.42 -2.72 -4.45
C PHE A 173 14.02 -3.31 -5.80
N ARG A 174 13.98 -4.64 -5.89
CA ARG A 174 13.24 -5.34 -6.94
C ARG A 174 11.75 -5.05 -6.73
N LEU A 175 11.02 -4.79 -7.81
CA LEU A 175 9.64 -4.33 -7.70
C LEU A 175 8.70 -5.20 -8.52
N ALA A 176 7.61 -5.61 -7.90
CA ALA A 176 6.49 -6.25 -8.58
C ALA A 176 5.20 -5.47 -8.30
N ALA A 177 4.54 -5.01 -9.34
CA ALA A 177 3.24 -4.36 -9.25
C ALA A 177 2.16 -5.35 -9.70
N ILE A 178 1.14 -5.54 -8.84
CA ILE A 178 0.07 -6.50 -9.12
C ILE A 178 -1.00 -5.81 -9.97
N SER A 179 -0.98 -6.09 -11.27
CA SER A 179 -1.70 -5.33 -12.29
C SER A 179 -3.23 -5.34 -12.13
N ASP A 180 -3.80 -6.43 -11.62
CA ASP A 180 -5.23 -6.60 -11.34
C ASP A 180 -5.62 -6.30 -9.88
N ALA A 181 -4.66 -5.82 -9.07
CA ALA A 181 -4.84 -5.42 -7.69
C ALA A 181 -4.42 -3.96 -7.41
N ILE A 182 -4.24 -3.16 -8.46
CA ILE A 182 -3.98 -1.72 -8.37
C ILE A 182 -5.09 -0.98 -9.10
N SER A 183 -5.93 -0.22 -8.37
CA SER A 183 -7.00 0.54 -8.99
C SER A 183 -6.45 1.62 -9.93
N ARG A 184 -7.15 1.86 -11.04
CA ARG A 184 -6.81 2.88 -12.05
C ARG A 184 -5.43 2.73 -12.72
N LEU A 185 -4.84 1.54 -12.72
CA LEU A 185 -3.67 1.27 -13.56
C LEU A 185 -4.11 1.26 -15.03
N THR A 186 -3.42 2.05 -15.85
CA THR A 186 -3.66 2.14 -17.31
C THR A 186 -2.55 1.46 -18.08
N ASP A 187 -2.79 1.15 -19.35
CA ASP A 187 -1.76 0.56 -20.23
C ASP A 187 -0.51 1.43 -20.35
N ASN A 188 -0.69 2.76 -20.40
CA ASN A 188 0.41 3.70 -20.40
C ASN A 188 1.21 3.62 -19.09
N GLY A 189 0.52 3.63 -17.95
CA GLY A 189 1.16 3.48 -16.64
C GLY A 189 1.90 2.15 -16.49
N ALA A 190 1.31 1.07 -16.98
CA ALA A 190 1.96 -0.24 -17.03
C ALA A 190 3.22 -0.23 -17.89
N SER A 191 3.19 0.46 -19.04
CA SER A 191 4.35 0.63 -19.92
C SER A 191 5.46 1.44 -19.25
N GLU A 192 5.11 2.54 -18.59
CA GLU A 192 6.07 3.37 -17.82
C GLU A 192 6.77 2.56 -16.72
N LEU A 193 6.01 1.74 -15.98
CA LEU A 193 6.56 0.89 -14.93
C LEU A 193 7.54 -0.16 -15.48
N ARG A 194 7.19 -0.82 -16.60
CA ARG A 194 8.13 -1.76 -17.25
C ARG A 194 9.42 -1.06 -17.69
N GLY A 195 9.31 0.20 -18.12
CA GLY A 195 10.46 1.01 -18.51
C GLY A 195 11.50 1.25 -17.41
N ILE A 196 11.09 1.16 -16.14
CA ILE A 196 11.98 1.26 -14.97
C ILE A 196 12.23 -0.08 -14.28
N GLY A 197 11.98 -1.20 -14.95
CA GLY A 197 12.28 -2.54 -14.45
C GLY A 197 11.24 -3.13 -13.48
N VAL A 198 10.06 -2.52 -13.30
CA VAL A 198 9.00 -3.07 -12.46
C VAL A 198 8.36 -4.28 -13.15
N ALA A 199 8.28 -5.40 -12.46
CA ALA A 199 7.55 -6.58 -12.90
C ALA A 199 6.04 -6.34 -12.80
N LEU A 200 5.34 -6.46 -13.92
CA LEU A 200 3.87 -6.44 -13.97
C LEU A 200 3.38 -7.88 -14.01
N ILE A 201 2.75 -8.33 -12.92
CA ILE A 201 2.16 -9.67 -12.78
C ILE A 201 0.74 -9.55 -12.25
N ASP A 202 -0.09 -10.57 -12.48
CA ASP A 202 -1.41 -10.65 -11.86
C ASP A 202 -1.37 -11.32 -10.47
N THR A 203 -2.48 -11.27 -9.76
CA THR A 203 -2.66 -11.88 -8.44
C THR A 203 -2.33 -13.36 -8.44
N GLU A 204 -2.81 -14.12 -9.45
CA GLU A 204 -2.59 -15.56 -9.51
C GLU A 204 -1.12 -15.93 -9.74
N ALA A 205 -0.44 -15.21 -10.64
CA ALA A 205 0.99 -15.40 -10.88
C ALA A 205 1.83 -15.10 -9.63
N CYS A 206 1.47 -14.04 -8.89
CA CYS A 206 2.11 -13.71 -7.63
C CYS A 206 1.93 -14.84 -6.60
N ILE A 207 0.71 -15.32 -6.39
CA ILE A 207 0.40 -16.40 -5.44
C ILE A 207 1.15 -17.69 -5.81
N ARG A 208 1.18 -18.06 -7.08
CA ARG A 208 1.95 -19.23 -7.54
C ARG A 208 3.45 -19.10 -7.26
N SER A 209 3.97 -17.88 -7.34
CA SER A 209 5.41 -17.62 -7.10
C SER A 209 5.80 -17.70 -5.63
N LEU A 210 4.88 -17.47 -4.71
CA LEU A 210 5.10 -17.62 -3.26
C LEU A 210 5.12 -19.08 -2.78
N GLN A 211 4.64 -20.02 -3.62
CA GLN A 211 4.55 -21.45 -3.29
C GLN A 211 5.78 -22.27 -3.74
N ARG A 212 6.71 -21.64 -4.42
CA ARG A 212 7.94 -22.26 -4.92
C ARG A 212 9.07 -22.12 -3.94
#